data_ac5a4009d753d7d0c5a05bb4a43dd48b
#
_entry.id   ac5a4009d753d7d0c5a05bb4a43dd48b
#
_cell.length_a   1.000
_cell.length_b   1.000
_cell.length_c   1.000
_cell.angle_alpha   90.00
_cell.angle_beta   90.00
_cell.angle_gamma   90.00
#
_symmetry.space_group_name_H-M   'P 1'
#
loop_
_entity.id
_entity.type
_entity.pdbx_description
1 polymer ?
#
loop_
_entity_poly.entity_id
_entity_poly.type
_entity_poly.pdbx_seq_one_letter_code
_entity_poly.pdbx_strand_id
1 'polypeptide(L)'
;MIGSYTERFTVPTVTVIGASDGRLVVPLAAAGYRVIAIERDPLALHGGEVQLPGGSAGHAMGMIERLKQEGLHDRVRVVEEDFLASKPDGAPCDAVWTSCSWHYSANHHRPLGEFVDRMQRLVQPGGLFGAEFMMPLTQRHHVLEHYTSPEKLRRYFIGDWDVLLTLRINEFTEQAHVGQLQDHNHRMGLLLAARASTPF
;
A
#
# COMPACT_ATOMS: atom_id res chain seq x y z
N MET A 1 -2.39 3.15 16.04
CA MET A 1 -0.90 3.19 16.06
C MET A 1 -0.34 4.46 15.40
N ILE A 2 -0.79 4.84 14.19
CA ILE A 2 -0.41 6.11 13.55
C ILE A 2 -0.72 7.32 14.45
N GLY A 3 -1.90 7.35 15.09
CA GLY A 3 -2.32 8.44 15.98
C GLY A 3 -1.44 8.68 17.20
N SER A 4 -0.76 7.66 17.73
CA SER A 4 0.11 7.82 18.91
C SER A 4 1.48 8.43 18.62
N TYR A 5 1.90 8.45 17.35
CA TYR A 5 3.18 9.04 16.90
C TYR A 5 3.01 10.43 16.29
N THR A 6 1.79 10.77 15.87
CA THR A 6 1.52 11.99 15.10
C THR A 6 0.72 13.04 15.88
N GLU A 7 0.82 13.08 17.21
CA GLU A 7 0.22 14.14 18.02
C GLU A 7 0.85 15.52 17.69
N ARG A 8 0.55 15.99 16.49
CA ARG A 8 0.86 17.36 16.04
C ARG A 8 -0.46 18.08 15.78
N PHE A 9 -0.47 19.38 16.00
CA PHE A 9 -1.62 20.28 15.80
C PHE A 9 -2.10 20.35 14.34
N THR A 10 -1.42 19.70 13.40
CA THR A 10 -1.78 19.62 11.98
C THR A 10 -2.35 18.24 11.68
N VAL A 11 -3.37 18.18 10.81
CA VAL A 11 -3.94 16.92 10.34
C VAL A 11 -2.86 16.09 9.63
N PRO A 12 -2.55 14.87 10.12
CA PRO A 12 -1.51 14.05 9.52
C PRO A 12 -1.84 13.64 8.09
N THR A 13 -0.78 13.55 7.27
CA THR A 13 -0.89 13.10 5.89
C THR A 13 -0.36 11.68 5.74
N VAL A 14 -1.16 10.80 5.16
CA VAL A 14 -0.81 9.41 4.85
C VAL A 14 -0.75 9.22 3.34
N THR A 15 0.37 8.73 2.82
CA THR A 15 0.47 8.32 1.42
C THR A 15 0.20 6.82 1.31
N VAL A 16 -0.79 6.43 0.51
CA VAL A 16 -1.14 5.04 0.23
C VAL A 16 -0.69 4.70 -1.19
N ILE A 17 0.18 3.70 -1.31
CA ILE A 17 0.77 3.26 -2.59
C ILE A 17 0.12 1.95 -3.02
N GLY A 18 -0.37 1.91 -4.27
CA GLY A 18 -1.25 0.85 -4.73
C GLY A 18 -2.59 0.95 -4.01
N ALA A 19 -3.24 2.11 -4.13
CA ALA A 19 -4.45 2.44 -3.39
C ALA A 19 -5.67 1.61 -3.78
N SER A 20 -5.61 0.93 -4.94
CA SER A 20 -6.66 0.08 -5.49
C SER A 20 -8.03 0.80 -5.53
N ASP A 21 -9.09 0.12 -5.19
CA ASP A 21 -10.47 0.63 -5.13
C ASP A 21 -10.76 1.54 -3.90
N GLY A 22 -9.72 1.90 -3.14
CA GLY A 22 -9.83 2.79 -1.98
C GLY A 22 -10.12 2.07 -0.65
N ARG A 23 -10.02 0.74 -0.58
CA ARG A 23 -10.30 -0.05 0.63
C ARG A 23 -9.59 0.46 1.88
N LEU A 24 -8.35 0.95 1.76
CA LEU A 24 -7.59 1.56 2.85
C LEU A 24 -7.72 3.09 2.89
N VAL A 25 -7.91 3.72 1.74
CA VAL A 25 -8.01 5.17 1.59
C VAL A 25 -9.26 5.72 2.27
N VAL A 26 -10.42 5.10 2.03
CA VAL A 26 -11.70 5.55 2.59
C VAL A 26 -11.69 5.54 4.13
N PRO A 27 -11.30 4.45 4.82
CA PRO A 27 -11.24 4.45 6.29
C PRO A 27 -10.26 5.48 6.87
N LEU A 28 -9.10 5.70 6.22
CA LEU A 28 -8.14 6.71 6.67
C LEU A 28 -8.73 8.13 6.54
N ALA A 29 -9.34 8.44 5.40
CA ALA A 29 -9.98 9.73 5.18
C ALA A 29 -11.17 9.96 6.14
N ALA A 30 -11.99 8.93 6.39
CA ALA A 30 -13.08 8.97 7.35
C ALA A 30 -12.59 9.17 8.79
N ALA A 31 -11.43 8.62 9.15
CA ALA A 31 -10.76 8.83 10.44
C ALA A 31 -10.13 10.24 10.57
N GLY A 32 -10.23 11.08 9.54
CA GLY A 32 -9.79 12.48 9.59
C GLY A 32 -8.41 12.76 9.02
N TYR A 33 -7.69 11.75 8.49
CA TYR A 33 -6.40 11.95 7.85
C TYR A 33 -6.54 12.63 6.48
N ARG A 34 -5.51 13.37 6.08
CA ARG A 34 -5.28 13.70 4.66
C ARG A 34 -4.62 12.50 4.00
N VAL A 35 -5.13 12.09 2.83
CA VAL A 35 -4.59 10.94 2.14
C VAL A 35 -4.10 11.34 0.75
N ILE A 36 -2.91 10.87 0.38
CA ILE A 36 -2.40 10.88 -0.99
C ILE A 36 -2.50 9.44 -1.49
N ALA A 37 -3.41 9.17 -2.40
CA ALA A 37 -3.66 7.85 -2.95
C ALA A 37 -2.99 7.74 -4.31
N ILE A 38 -1.95 6.89 -4.42
CA ILE A 38 -1.22 6.65 -5.67
C ILE A 38 -1.68 5.31 -6.23
N GLU A 39 -2.27 5.33 -7.42
CA GLU A 39 -2.77 4.14 -8.11
C GLU A 39 -2.59 4.34 -9.62
N ARG A 40 -2.24 3.28 -10.33
CA ARG A 40 -2.06 3.31 -11.77
C ARG A 40 -3.14 2.58 -12.56
N ASP A 41 -3.93 1.72 -11.87
CA ASP A 41 -4.97 0.94 -12.52
C ASP A 41 -6.23 1.80 -12.74
N PRO A 42 -6.59 2.12 -14.00
CA PRO A 42 -7.79 2.91 -14.28
C PRO A 42 -9.08 2.24 -13.80
N LEU A 43 -9.14 0.90 -13.81
CA LEU A 43 -10.31 0.17 -13.34
C LEU A 43 -10.51 0.35 -11.83
N ALA A 44 -9.44 0.28 -11.06
CA ALA A 44 -9.48 0.52 -9.62
C ALA A 44 -9.86 1.98 -9.29
N LEU A 45 -9.40 2.94 -10.09
CA LEU A 45 -9.68 4.37 -9.89
C LEU A 45 -11.08 4.78 -10.32
N HIS A 46 -11.50 4.39 -11.53
CA HIS A 46 -12.70 4.90 -12.17
C HIS A 46 -13.87 3.90 -12.18
N GLY A 47 -13.59 2.64 -11.84
CA GLY A 47 -14.56 1.56 -11.96
C GLY A 47 -14.78 1.15 -13.41
N GLY A 48 -15.71 0.24 -13.62
CA GLY A 48 -16.07 -0.23 -14.96
C GLY A 48 -16.65 -1.63 -14.97
N GLU A 49 -16.89 -2.13 -16.18
CA GLU A 49 -17.40 -3.48 -16.39
C GLU A 49 -16.33 -4.52 -16.00
N VAL A 50 -16.75 -5.51 -15.26
CA VAL A 50 -15.87 -6.58 -14.75
C VAL A 50 -16.53 -7.94 -14.90
N GLN A 51 -15.71 -8.98 -14.94
CA GLN A 51 -16.19 -10.35 -14.79
C GLN A 51 -16.22 -10.69 -13.29
N LEU A 52 -17.36 -11.16 -12.82
CA LEU A 52 -17.55 -11.62 -11.46
C LEU A 52 -17.20 -13.11 -11.34
N PRO A 53 -16.88 -13.59 -10.13
CA PRO A 53 -16.81 -15.02 -9.86
C PRO A 53 -18.10 -15.71 -10.33
N GLY A 54 -17.94 -16.87 -11.03
CA GLY A 54 -19.09 -17.54 -11.66
C GLY A 54 -19.38 -17.09 -13.11
N GLY A 55 -18.61 -16.12 -13.65
CA GLY A 55 -18.60 -15.79 -15.07
C GLY A 55 -19.64 -14.76 -15.52
N SER A 56 -20.46 -14.21 -14.61
CA SER A 56 -21.39 -13.13 -14.95
C SER A 56 -20.66 -11.80 -15.11
N ALA A 57 -21.19 -10.92 -15.95
CA ALA A 57 -20.76 -9.54 -16.03
C ALA A 57 -21.29 -8.75 -14.80
N GLY A 58 -20.52 -7.80 -14.35
CA GLY A 58 -20.89 -6.88 -13.28
C GLY A 58 -20.19 -5.53 -13.43
N HIS A 59 -20.45 -4.64 -12.50
CA HIS A 59 -19.79 -3.34 -12.45
C HIS A 59 -19.02 -3.19 -11.14
N ALA A 60 -17.73 -2.85 -11.22
CA ALA A 60 -16.92 -2.50 -10.07
C ALA A 60 -16.95 -0.98 -9.88
N MET A 61 -17.25 -0.54 -8.67
CA MET A 61 -17.16 0.88 -8.30
C MET A 61 -15.70 1.28 -8.11
N GLY A 62 -15.27 2.35 -8.77
CA GLY A 62 -13.92 2.90 -8.61
C GLY A 62 -13.75 3.72 -7.33
N MET A 63 -12.50 3.91 -6.92
CA MET A 63 -12.16 4.69 -5.72
C MET A 63 -12.70 6.12 -5.78
N ILE A 64 -12.62 6.78 -6.94
CA ILE A 64 -13.06 8.19 -7.10
C ILE A 64 -14.56 8.34 -6.85
N GLU A 65 -15.35 7.41 -7.39
CA GLU A 65 -16.79 7.40 -7.15
C GLU A 65 -17.13 7.15 -5.69
N ARG A 66 -16.46 6.15 -5.07
CA ARG A 66 -16.61 5.82 -3.65
C ARG A 66 -16.30 7.01 -2.74
N LEU A 67 -15.21 7.73 -3.00
CA LEU A 67 -14.86 8.94 -2.26
C LEU A 67 -15.92 10.05 -2.37
N LYS A 68 -16.54 10.20 -3.53
CA LYS A 68 -17.64 11.16 -3.73
C LYS A 68 -18.88 10.74 -2.95
N GLN A 69 -19.27 9.47 -3.01
CA GLN A 69 -20.43 8.94 -2.28
C GLN A 69 -20.29 9.10 -0.76
N GLU A 70 -19.07 8.89 -0.24
CA GLU A 70 -18.75 9.05 1.19
C GLU A 70 -18.50 10.52 1.60
N GLY A 71 -18.48 11.47 0.67
CA GLY A 71 -18.19 12.89 0.95
C GLY A 71 -16.73 13.12 1.40
N LEU A 72 -15.80 12.28 0.97
CA LEU A 72 -14.40 12.30 1.42
C LEU A 72 -13.41 12.85 0.37
N HIS A 73 -13.90 13.26 -0.80
CA HIS A 73 -13.06 13.69 -1.92
C HIS A 73 -12.15 14.88 -1.60
N ASP A 74 -12.55 15.77 -0.70
CA ASP A 74 -11.72 16.92 -0.27
C ASP A 74 -10.55 16.54 0.65
N ARG A 75 -10.57 15.31 1.20
CA ARG A 75 -9.52 14.78 2.09
C ARG A 75 -8.50 13.93 1.35
N VAL A 76 -8.78 13.54 0.09
CA VAL A 76 -7.98 12.59 -0.67
C VAL A 76 -7.49 13.23 -1.95
N ARG A 77 -6.18 13.35 -2.10
CA ARG A 77 -5.53 13.64 -3.38
C ARG A 77 -5.27 12.32 -4.10
N VAL A 78 -5.98 12.09 -5.19
CA VAL A 78 -5.73 10.93 -6.07
C VAL A 78 -4.64 11.29 -7.07
N VAL A 79 -3.66 10.39 -7.22
CA VAL A 79 -2.55 10.48 -8.18
C VAL A 79 -2.62 9.23 -9.06
N GLU A 80 -3.06 9.41 -10.31
CA GLU A 80 -3.17 8.35 -11.30
C GLU A 80 -1.83 8.17 -12.01
N GLU A 81 -0.91 7.44 -11.39
CA GLU A 81 0.44 7.24 -11.90
C GLU A 81 1.04 5.92 -11.41
N ASP A 82 2.03 5.42 -12.17
CA ASP A 82 2.92 4.38 -11.68
C ASP A 82 3.87 4.95 -10.62
N PHE A 83 3.80 4.44 -9.42
CA PHE A 83 4.63 4.89 -8.29
C PHE A 83 6.13 4.84 -8.60
N LEU A 84 6.60 3.87 -9.38
CA LEU A 84 8.01 3.75 -9.74
C LEU A 84 8.42 4.68 -10.91
N ALA A 85 7.48 5.13 -11.72
CA ALA A 85 7.75 6.05 -12.83
C ALA A 85 7.55 7.53 -12.44
N SER A 86 6.59 7.81 -11.56
CA SER A 86 6.25 9.17 -11.14
C SER A 86 7.42 9.80 -10.35
N LYS A 87 7.60 11.10 -10.47
CA LYS A 87 8.33 11.85 -9.45
C LYS A 87 7.34 12.13 -8.33
N PRO A 88 7.57 11.69 -7.10
CA PRO A 88 6.69 12.06 -6.02
C PRO A 88 6.80 13.58 -5.80
N ASP A 89 5.92 14.32 -6.44
CA ASP A 89 5.72 15.75 -6.18
C ASP A 89 4.97 15.90 -4.87
N GLY A 90 5.64 15.66 -3.76
CA GLY A 90 5.01 15.80 -2.45
C GLY A 90 6.03 16.14 -1.39
N ALA A 91 5.66 17.06 -0.51
CA ALA A 91 6.34 17.21 0.76
C ALA A 91 6.34 15.85 1.48
N PRO A 92 7.37 15.55 2.27
CA PRO A 92 7.39 14.34 3.09
C PRO A 92 6.09 14.21 3.90
N CYS A 93 5.54 12.99 3.97
CA CYS A 93 4.31 12.70 4.68
C CYS A 93 4.57 12.11 6.08
N ASP A 94 3.55 12.14 6.93
CA ASP A 94 3.64 11.58 8.29
C ASP A 94 3.67 10.05 8.29
N ALA A 95 3.05 9.43 7.29
CA ALA A 95 3.10 7.99 7.12
C ALA A 95 3.00 7.59 5.64
N VAL A 96 3.63 6.48 5.30
CA VAL A 96 3.45 5.78 4.03
C VAL A 96 2.91 4.38 4.30
N TRP A 97 1.98 3.94 3.47
CA TRP A 97 1.42 2.60 3.55
C TRP A 97 1.31 1.95 2.17
N THR A 98 1.56 0.66 2.13
CA THR A 98 1.22 -0.18 0.98
C THR A 98 0.62 -1.51 1.43
N SER A 99 -0.35 -2.02 0.67
CA SER A 99 -0.86 -3.37 0.86
C SER A 99 -0.74 -4.12 -0.47
N CYS A 100 0.14 -5.12 -0.48
CA CYS A 100 0.30 -6.06 -1.60
C CYS A 100 0.51 -5.41 -2.98
N SER A 101 1.14 -4.22 -3.06
CA SER A 101 1.26 -3.50 -4.33
C SER A 101 2.48 -3.92 -5.17
N TRP A 102 3.59 -4.32 -4.55
CA TRP A 102 4.84 -4.54 -5.27
C TRP A 102 5.00 -5.92 -5.90
N HIS A 103 4.23 -6.94 -5.49
CA HIS A 103 4.36 -8.31 -5.99
C HIS A 103 3.84 -8.51 -7.43
N TYR A 104 3.11 -7.54 -7.99
CA TYR A 104 2.60 -7.61 -9.36
C TYR A 104 3.73 -7.66 -10.38
N SER A 105 3.56 -8.50 -11.41
CA SER A 105 4.57 -8.76 -12.44
C SER A 105 5.06 -7.51 -13.17
N ALA A 106 4.22 -6.49 -13.25
CA ALA A 106 4.59 -5.20 -13.83
C ALA A 106 5.73 -4.49 -13.06
N ASN A 107 5.98 -4.86 -11.80
CA ASN A 107 7.05 -4.29 -10.98
C ASN A 107 8.35 -5.12 -11.03
N HIS A 108 8.32 -6.36 -11.56
CA HIS A 108 9.46 -7.28 -11.48
C HIS A 108 10.68 -6.87 -12.31
N HIS A 109 10.54 -5.88 -13.17
CA HIS A 109 11.65 -5.32 -13.96
C HIS A 109 12.54 -4.38 -13.13
N ARG A 110 12.16 -4.04 -11.91
CA ARG A 110 12.91 -3.20 -10.97
C ARG A 110 13.14 -3.94 -9.65
N PRO A 111 14.26 -3.70 -8.96
CA PRO A 111 14.52 -4.30 -7.65
C PRO A 111 13.47 -3.88 -6.60
N LEU A 112 13.10 -4.80 -5.71
CA LEU A 112 12.24 -4.48 -4.56
C LEU A 112 12.83 -3.36 -3.69
N GLY A 113 14.16 -3.33 -3.56
CA GLY A 113 14.85 -2.29 -2.82
C GLY A 113 14.58 -0.88 -3.33
N GLU A 114 14.42 -0.69 -4.64
CA GLU A 114 14.06 0.60 -5.24
C GLU A 114 12.66 1.05 -4.80
N PHE A 115 11.71 0.11 -4.74
CA PHE A 115 10.35 0.40 -4.28
C PHE A 115 10.35 0.84 -2.80
N VAL A 116 11.04 0.08 -1.96
CA VAL A 116 11.14 0.36 -0.53
C VAL A 116 11.85 1.68 -0.25
N ASP A 117 13.02 1.92 -0.88
CA ASP A 117 13.80 3.15 -0.74
C ASP A 117 12.98 4.39 -1.15
N ARG A 118 12.22 4.27 -2.24
CA ARG A 118 11.34 5.34 -2.69
C ARG A 118 10.21 5.63 -1.70
N MET A 119 9.61 4.60 -1.09
CA MET A 119 8.63 4.78 -0.02
C MET A 119 9.26 5.45 1.20
N GLN A 120 10.47 5.01 1.61
CA GLN A 120 11.18 5.58 2.76
C GLN A 120 11.46 7.08 2.59
N ARG A 121 11.80 7.52 1.38
CA ARG A 121 12.03 8.95 1.08
C ARG A 121 10.80 9.84 1.23
N LEU A 122 9.60 9.28 1.12
CA LEU A 122 8.35 10.00 1.34
C LEU A 122 8.06 10.28 2.81
N VAL A 123 8.66 9.50 3.72
CA VAL A 123 8.38 9.62 5.15
C VAL A 123 9.26 10.70 5.77
N GLN A 124 8.64 11.67 6.45
CA GLN A 124 9.39 12.69 7.19
C GLN A 124 10.07 12.12 8.44
N PRO A 125 11.10 12.77 9.00
CA PRO A 125 11.63 12.44 10.32
C PRO A 125 10.51 12.38 11.38
N GLY A 126 10.48 11.30 12.16
CA GLY A 126 9.39 11.01 13.13
C GLY A 126 8.13 10.40 12.51
N GLY A 127 8.13 10.12 11.21
CA GLY A 127 7.02 9.50 10.51
C GLY A 127 7.07 7.97 10.50
N LEU A 128 6.07 7.34 9.88
CA LEU A 128 5.86 5.90 9.91
C LEU A 128 5.90 5.30 8.50
N PHE A 129 6.46 4.11 8.40
CA PHE A 129 6.39 3.24 7.24
C PHE A 129 5.58 1.99 7.60
N GLY A 130 4.60 1.62 6.77
CA GLY A 130 3.86 0.38 6.90
C GLY A 130 3.76 -0.35 5.57
N ALA A 131 3.95 -1.66 5.61
CA ALA A 131 3.77 -2.52 4.45
C ALA A 131 3.15 -3.86 4.85
N GLU A 132 2.07 -4.20 4.19
CA GLU A 132 1.52 -5.53 4.10
C GLU A 132 1.92 -6.12 2.75
N PHE A 133 2.39 -7.35 2.70
CA PHE A 133 3.01 -7.91 1.51
C PHE A 133 2.84 -9.41 1.38
N MET A 134 2.86 -9.88 0.12
CA MET A 134 2.82 -11.30 -0.20
C MET A 134 4.15 -11.97 0.13
N MET A 135 4.08 -13.09 0.86
CA MET A 135 5.21 -13.99 1.13
C MET A 135 5.26 -15.14 0.11
N PRO A 136 6.42 -15.78 -0.08
CA PRO A 136 6.53 -16.90 -0.99
C PRO A 136 5.61 -18.06 -0.58
N LEU A 137 4.83 -18.58 -1.51
CA LEU A 137 3.96 -19.73 -1.35
C LEU A 137 4.34 -20.88 -2.30
N THR A 138 4.80 -20.55 -3.49
CA THR A 138 5.18 -21.52 -4.54
C THR A 138 6.68 -21.44 -4.83
N GLN A 139 7.24 -22.46 -5.48
CA GLN A 139 8.65 -22.44 -5.91
C GLN A 139 8.96 -21.23 -6.79
N ARG A 140 8.04 -20.81 -7.64
CA ARG A 140 8.19 -19.61 -8.47
C ARG A 140 8.29 -18.34 -7.64
N HIS A 141 7.55 -18.24 -6.54
CA HIS A 141 7.60 -17.06 -5.66
C HIS A 141 8.95 -16.95 -4.95
N HIS A 142 9.65 -18.07 -4.68
CA HIS A 142 10.94 -18.04 -3.97
C HIS A 142 12.07 -17.40 -4.79
N VAL A 143 11.96 -17.36 -6.13
CA VAL A 143 12.96 -16.74 -7.01
C VAL A 143 12.65 -15.28 -7.34
N LEU A 144 11.49 -14.78 -6.93
CA LEU A 144 11.08 -13.40 -7.12
C LEU A 144 11.21 -12.64 -5.80
N GLU A 145 12.07 -11.64 -5.74
CA GLU A 145 12.33 -10.87 -4.50
C GLU A 145 11.09 -10.10 -4.00
N HIS A 146 10.14 -9.79 -4.89
CA HIS A 146 8.89 -9.11 -4.59
C HIS A 146 7.93 -9.95 -3.73
N TYR A 147 8.12 -11.28 -3.69
CA TYR A 147 7.54 -12.17 -2.69
C TYR A 147 8.56 -12.31 -1.56
N THR A 148 8.51 -11.41 -0.60
CA THR A 148 9.53 -11.25 0.42
C THR A 148 9.12 -11.85 1.77
N SER A 149 9.96 -11.73 2.78
CA SER A 149 9.62 -12.08 4.16
C SER A 149 9.94 -10.92 5.10
N PRO A 150 9.34 -10.87 6.31
CA PRO A 150 9.65 -9.81 7.27
C PRO A 150 11.15 -9.65 7.56
N GLU A 151 11.90 -10.78 7.63
CA GLU A 151 13.34 -10.76 7.91
C GLU A 151 14.16 -10.21 6.73
N LYS A 152 13.73 -10.51 5.49
CA LYS A 152 14.35 -9.94 4.29
C LYS A 152 14.05 -8.46 4.18
N LEU A 153 12.77 -8.08 4.36
CA LEU A 153 12.33 -6.70 4.27
C LEU A 153 12.98 -5.81 5.34
N ARG A 154 13.13 -6.32 6.57
CA ARG A 154 13.78 -5.60 7.67
C ARG A 154 15.19 -5.09 7.31
N ARG A 155 15.90 -5.74 6.39
CA ARG A 155 17.26 -5.37 5.99
C ARG A 155 17.34 -4.01 5.28
N TYR A 156 16.23 -3.50 4.79
CA TYR A 156 16.16 -2.16 4.19
C TYR A 156 16.00 -1.05 5.24
N PHE A 157 15.70 -1.41 6.50
CA PHE A 157 15.46 -0.46 7.59
C PHE A 157 16.68 -0.42 8.51
N ILE A 158 17.66 0.40 8.10
CA ILE A 158 18.92 0.63 8.81
C ILE A 158 19.09 2.14 9.03
N GLY A 159 20.06 2.53 9.85
CA GLY A 159 20.36 3.94 10.13
C GLY A 159 19.27 4.60 10.96
N ASP A 160 18.54 5.53 10.37
CA ASP A 160 17.49 6.34 11.02
C ASP A 160 16.11 5.64 11.11
N TRP A 161 16.08 4.30 11.00
CA TRP A 161 14.85 3.51 11.07
C TRP A 161 14.81 2.53 12.23
N ASP A 162 13.72 2.57 12.99
CA ASP A 162 13.38 1.58 14.02
C ASP A 162 12.25 0.68 13.54
N VAL A 163 12.51 -0.62 13.43
CA VAL A 163 11.46 -1.61 13.10
C VAL A 163 10.65 -1.92 14.35
N LEU A 164 9.40 -1.44 14.36
CA LEU A 164 8.49 -1.54 15.50
C LEU A 164 7.77 -2.88 15.57
N LEU A 165 7.43 -3.44 14.40
CA LEU A 165 6.66 -4.68 14.31
C LEU A 165 6.98 -5.42 13.03
N THR A 166 7.11 -6.74 13.15
CA THR A 166 7.05 -7.66 12.01
C THR A 166 6.12 -8.81 12.35
N LEU A 167 5.23 -9.16 11.42
CA LEU A 167 4.32 -10.30 11.56
C LEU A 167 4.41 -11.20 10.32
N ARG A 168 4.17 -12.49 10.56
CA ARG A 168 3.89 -13.49 9.53
C ARG A 168 2.45 -13.96 9.71
N ILE A 169 1.68 -13.87 8.65
CA ILE A 169 0.33 -14.41 8.60
C ILE A 169 0.44 -15.76 7.89
N ASN A 170 -0.06 -16.79 8.53
CA ASN A 170 -0.06 -18.14 7.96
C ASN A 170 -0.84 -18.18 6.64
N GLU A 171 -0.69 -19.28 5.93
CA GLU A 171 -1.44 -19.54 4.71
C GLU A 171 -2.94 -19.53 4.99
N PHE A 172 -3.68 -18.82 4.15
CA PHE A 172 -5.13 -18.77 4.17
C PHE A 172 -5.67 -18.74 2.74
N THR A 173 -6.91 -19.19 2.59
CA THR A 173 -7.62 -19.14 1.30
C THR A 173 -8.43 -17.86 1.23
N GLU A 174 -8.20 -17.08 0.19
CA GLU A 174 -9.06 -15.96 -0.20
C GLU A 174 -10.08 -16.44 -1.22
N GLN A 175 -11.33 -16.07 -1.02
CA GLN A 175 -12.40 -16.41 -1.96
C GLN A 175 -12.24 -15.67 -3.27
N ALA A 176 -12.78 -16.25 -4.33
CA ALA A 176 -12.83 -15.65 -5.65
C ALA A 176 -13.43 -14.23 -5.60
N HIS A 177 -12.79 -13.30 -6.29
CA HIS A 177 -13.19 -11.90 -6.36
C HIS A 177 -12.87 -11.29 -7.73
N VAL A 178 -13.22 -10.03 -7.95
CA VAL A 178 -12.85 -9.30 -9.17
C VAL A 178 -11.32 -9.30 -9.34
N GLY A 179 -10.87 -9.69 -10.53
CA GLY A 179 -9.43 -9.85 -10.83
C GLY A 179 -8.85 -11.22 -10.51
N GLN A 180 -9.53 -12.05 -9.69
CA GLN A 180 -9.13 -13.41 -9.36
C GLN A 180 -10.37 -14.31 -9.22
N LEU A 181 -10.77 -14.94 -10.33
CA LEU A 181 -12.06 -15.63 -10.46
C LEU A 181 -12.15 -17.00 -9.77
N GLN A 182 -11.07 -17.45 -9.14
CA GLN A 182 -11.01 -18.71 -8.39
C GLN A 182 -10.46 -18.46 -6.99
N ASP A 183 -10.89 -19.30 -6.05
CA ASP A 183 -10.30 -19.31 -4.72
C ASP A 183 -8.80 -19.54 -4.80
N HIS A 184 -8.04 -18.82 -4.02
CA HIS A 184 -6.59 -18.87 -4.10
C HIS A 184 -5.95 -18.64 -2.71
N ASN A 185 -4.76 -19.21 -2.54
CA ASN A 185 -4.07 -19.16 -1.27
C ASN A 185 -3.06 -18.02 -1.22
N HIS A 186 -3.00 -17.39 -0.08
CA HIS A 186 -2.02 -16.37 0.27
C HIS A 186 -1.24 -16.73 1.52
N ARG A 187 -0.03 -16.21 1.60
CA ARG A 187 0.76 -16.10 2.81
C ARG A 187 1.26 -14.67 2.87
N MET A 188 1.01 -13.99 3.97
CA MET A 188 1.29 -12.56 4.06
C MET A 188 2.26 -12.22 5.18
N GLY A 189 2.94 -11.11 5.02
CA GLY A 189 3.76 -10.47 6.04
C GLY A 189 3.34 -9.04 6.27
N LEU A 190 3.66 -8.52 7.45
CA LEU A 190 3.48 -7.13 7.82
C LEU A 190 4.79 -6.60 8.40
N LEU A 191 5.15 -5.38 8.05
CA LEU A 191 6.23 -4.62 8.67
C LEU A 191 5.74 -3.21 8.98
N LEU A 192 6.02 -2.76 10.21
CA LEU A 192 5.89 -1.36 10.62
C LEU A 192 7.24 -0.86 11.09
N ALA A 193 7.63 0.33 10.65
CA ALA A 193 8.86 0.99 11.07
C ALA A 193 8.61 2.48 11.33
N ALA A 194 9.37 3.06 12.23
CA ALA A 194 9.39 4.50 12.49
C ALA A 194 10.72 5.10 12.02
N ARG A 195 10.66 6.28 11.44
CA ARG A 195 11.84 7.06 11.14
C ARG A 195 12.23 7.91 12.34
N ALA A 196 13.49 7.91 12.74
CA ALA A 196 13.97 8.74 13.83
C ALA A 196 13.65 10.23 13.60
N SER A 197 13.27 10.95 14.67
CA SER A 197 12.94 12.38 14.57
C SER A 197 14.17 13.27 14.36
N THR A 198 15.34 12.78 14.78
CA THR A 198 16.64 13.44 14.62
C THR A 198 17.60 12.44 13.99
N PRO A 199 18.38 12.78 12.96
CA PRO A 199 19.44 11.90 12.47
C PRO A 199 20.44 11.63 13.59
N PHE A 200 20.86 10.36 13.74
CA PHE A 200 21.95 9.98 14.62
C PHE A 200 23.29 10.48 14.09
#